data_fcd7c93dee57a3d81ede3276aa018c3d
#
_entry.id   fcd7c93dee57a3d81ede3276aa018c3d
#
_cell.length_a   1.000
_cell.length_b   1.000
_cell.length_c   1.000
_cell.angle_alpha   90.00
_cell.angle_beta   90.00
_cell.angle_gamma   90.00
#
_symmetry.space_group_name_H-M   'P 1'
#
loop_
_entity.id
_entity.type
_entity.pdbx_description
1 polymer ?
#
loop_
_entity_poly.entity_id
_entity_poly.type
_entity_poly.pdbx_seq_one_letter_code
_entity_poly.pdbx_strand_id
1 'polypeptide(L)'
;GSEMCIRDSITAGCANVDAIGAFVIGAIAGVLVCVAVYFIEDKLKVDDPVGAVAVHGCNGIWGTIAVGLFDYKDGLFYGGGVHHLLIQLLGIVCIAGWTIVTMTIVFTVLKKTIGLRVSAQEEVEGLDSTEHGLESGYPDFVPRELH
;
A
#
# COMPACT_ATOMS: atom_id res chain seq x y z
N GLY A 1 1.41 -9.00 12.76
CA GLY A 1 1.05 -7.86 11.89
C GLY A 1 1.53 -8.01 10.46
N SER A 2 2.79 -8.36 10.24
CA SER A 2 3.37 -8.46 8.89
C SER A 2 2.75 -9.57 8.01
N GLU A 3 2.39 -10.71 8.60
CA GLU A 3 1.80 -11.83 7.85
C GLU A 3 0.39 -11.50 7.32
N MET A 4 -0.38 -10.75 8.07
CA MET A 4 -1.70 -10.30 7.64
C MET A 4 -1.60 -9.29 6.48
N CYS A 5 -0.65 -8.36 6.55
CA CYS A 5 -0.41 -7.38 5.49
C CYS A 5 0.03 -8.04 4.17
N ILE A 6 0.88 -9.07 4.22
CA ILE A 6 1.32 -9.81 3.03
C ILE A 6 0.13 -10.51 2.37
N ARG A 7 -0.73 -11.17 3.15
CA ARG A 7 -1.91 -11.87 2.63
C ARG A 7 -2.92 -10.90 1.99
N ASP A 8 -3.17 -9.77 2.62
CA ASP A 8 -4.15 -8.80 2.14
C ASP A 8 -3.69 -8.07 0.88
N SER A 9 -2.38 -7.93 0.69
CA SER A 9 -1.81 -7.20 -0.45
C SER A 9 -1.78 -7.98 -1.77
N ILE A 10 -1.88 -9.32 -1.76
CA ILE A 10 -1.80 -10.19 -2.95
C ILE A 10 -3.07 -11.01 -3.20
N THR A 11 -4.22 -10.45 -2.92
CA THR A 11 -5.52 -11.14 -3.05
C THR A 11 -5.96 -11.40 -4.49
N ALA A 12 -5.39 -10.73 -5.48
CA ALA A 12 -5.79 -10.85 -6.88
C ALA A 12 -5.75 -12.29 -7.43
N GLY A 13 -4.81 -13.12 -6.98
CA GLY A 13 -4.59 -14.49 -7.46
C GLY A 13 -5.21 -15.60 -6.62
N CYS A 14 -5.99 -15.30 -5.57
CA CYS A 14 -6.44 -16.28 -4.59
C CYS A 14 -7.17 -17.51 -5.14
N ALA A 15 -7.92 -17.36 -6.24
CA ALA A 15 -8.73 -18.42 -6.82
C ALA A 15 -8.05 -19.16 -7.98
N ASN A 16 -7.00 -18.59 -8.54
CA ASN A 16 -6.47 -19.01 -9.85
C ASN A 16 -5.00 -19.44 -9.82
N VAL A 17 -4.41 -19.62 -8.63
CA VAL A 17 -3.01 -19.95 -8.48
C VAL A 17 -2.88 -21.26 -7.70
N ASP A 18 -1.97 -22.13 -8.13
CA ASP A 18 -1.65 -23.37 -7.42
C ASP A 18 -0.77 -23.12 -6.18
N ALA A 19 -0.55 -24.15 -5.38
CA ALA A 19 0.21 -24.04 -4.13
C ALA A 19 1.68 -23.60 -4.34
N ILE A 20 2.31 -24.01 -5.43
CA ILE A 20 3.70 -23.65 -5.75
C ILE A 20 3.75 -22.19 -6.18
N GLY A 21 2.86 -21.77 -7.07
CA GLY A 21 2.72 -20.38 -7.49
C GLY A 21 2.41 -19.45 -6.31
N ALA A 22 1.50 -19.85 -5.42
CA ALA A 22 1.17 -19.09 -4.22
C ALA A 22 2.39 -18.91 -3.30
N PHE A 23 3.20 -19.94 -3.11
CA PHE A 23 4.43 -19.85 -2.32
C PHE A 23 5.43 -18.87 -2.93
N VAL A 24 5.67 -18.96 -4.24
CA VAL A 24 6.60 -18.08 -4.95
C VAL A 24 6.12 -16.62 -4.91
N ILE A 25 4.83 -16.38 -5.19
CA ILE A 25 4.22 -15.07 -5.14
C ILE A 25 4.34 -14.44 -3.76
N GLY A 26 4.05 -15.22 -2.70
CA GLY A 26 4.15 -14.77 -1.32
C GLY A 26 5.59 -14.47 -0.88
N ALA A 27 6.55 -15.30 -1.28
CA ALA A 27 7.96 -15.08 -0.99
C ALA A 27 8.47 -13.77 -1.63
N ILE A 28 8.14 -13.53 -2.89
CA ILE A 28 8.49 -12.28 -3.59
C ILE A 28 7.79 -11.08 -2.94
N ALA A 29 6.51 -11.20 -2.60
CA ALA A 29 5.76 -10.13 -1.94
C ALA A 29 6.36 -9.75 -0.58
N GLY A 30 6.82 -10.72 0.20
CA GLY A 30 7.48 -10.46 1.48
C GLY A 30 8.76 -9.63 1.34
N VAL A 31 9.59 -9.96 0.35
CA VAL A 31 10.78 -9.16 0.03
C VAL A 31 10.40 -7.79 -0.52
N LEU A 32 9.43 -7.74 -1.41
CA LEU A 32 8.98 -6.51 -2.05
C LEU A 32 8.46 -5.49 -1.04
N VAL A 33 7.66 -5.92 -0.04
CA VAL A 33 7.18 -5.03 1.03
C VAL A 33 8.34 -4.38 1.76
N CYS A 34 9.32 -5.15 2.19
CA CYS A 34 10.46 -4.61 2.94
C CYS A 34 11.25 -3.59 2.11
N VAL A 35 11.50 -3.90 0.84
CA VAL A 35 12.20 -2.99 -0.07
C VAL A 35 11.37 -1.75 -0.38
N ALA A 36 10.06 -1.91 -0.58
CA ALA A 36 9.16 -0.81 -0.91
C ALA A 36 9.02 0.18 0.26
N VAL A 37 8.86 -0.30 1.50
CA VAL A 37 8.82 0.55 2.70
C VAL A 37 10.09 1.38 2.78
N TYR A 38 11.26 0.72 2.76
CA TYR A 38 12.55 1.42 2.80
C TYR A 38 12.69 2.46 1.69
N PHE A 39 12.29 2.10 0.47
CA PHE A 39 12.42 3.01 -0.69
C PHE A 39 11.49 4.22 -0.58
N ILE A 40 10.25 4.03 -0.13
CA ILE A 40 9.26 5.10 -0.03
C ILE A 40 9.65 6.08 1.09
N GLU A 41 10.00 5.56 2.27
CA GLU A 41 10.32 6.39 3.42
C GLU A 41 11.71 7.04 3.31
N ASP A 42 12.75 6.26 3.04
CA ASP A 42 14.13 6.75 3.06
C ASP A 42 14.55 7.48 1.78
N LYS A 43 14.10 7.00 0.62
CA LYS A 43 14.52 7.57 -0.68
C LYS A 43 13.55 8.63 -1.19
N LEU A 44 12.26 8.32 -1.22
CA LEU A 44 11.25 9.28 -1.70
C LEU A 44 10.87 10.30 -0.63
N LYS A 45 11.20 10.06 0.64
CA LYS A 45 10.84 10.91 1.77
C LYS A 45 9.33 11.16 1.86
N VAL A 46 8.56 10.16 1.49
CA VAL A 46 7.10 10.15 1.64
C VAL A 46 6.77 9.47 2.94
N ASP A 47 6.05 10.17 3.80
CA ASP A 47 5.56 9.64 5.06
C ASP A 47 4.42 8.66 4.79
N ASP A 48 4.66 7.38 5.04
CA ASP A 48 3.71 6.27 4.87
C ASP A 48 3.63 5.44 6.16
N PRO A 49 3.10 6.03 7.25
CA PRO A 49 3.21 5.47 8.61
C PRO A 49 2.56 4.10 8.78
N VAL A 50 1.61 3.76 7.93
CA VAL A 50 0.96 2.43 7.93
C VAL A 50 1.41 1.54 6.78
N GLY A 51 2.37 2.00 5.97
CA GLY A 51 2.86 1.26 4.81
C GLY A 51 1.82 1.08 3.71
N ALA A 52 0.82 1.97 3.62
CA ALA A 52 -0.30 1.81 2.69
C ALA A 52 0.17 1.74 1.23
N VAL A 53 1.12 2.59 0.83
CA VAL A 53 1.66 2.60 -0.52
C VAL A 53 2.52 1.36 -0.77
N ALA A 54 3.37 0.98 0.19
CA ALA A 54 4.21 -0.21 0.08
C ALA A 54 3.39 -1.50 0.05
N VAL A 55 2.46 -1.67 1.00
CA VAL A 55 1.68 -2.89 1.17
C VAL A 55 0.61 -3.02 0.09
N HIS A 56 -0.22 -2.00 -0.10
CA HIS A 56 -1.35 -2.09 -1.03
C HIS A 56 -1.00 -1.64 -2.44
N GLY A 57 -0.22 -0.59 -2.62
CA GLY A 57 0.19 -0.10 -3.93
C GLY A 57 1.19 -1.05 -4.61
N CYS A 58 2.37 -1.22 -4.03
CA CYS A 58 3.43 -2.02 -4.65
C CYS A 58 3.07 -3.51 -4.74
N ASN A 59 2.56 -4.10 -3.68
CA ASN A 59 2.17 -5.51 -3.72
C ASN A 59 0.87 -5.76 -4.45
N GLY A 60 -0.06 -4.80 -4.51
CA GLY A 60 -1.24 -4.91 -5.36
C GLY A 60 -0.89 -4.97 -6.85
N ILE A 61 0.07 -4.16 -7.28
CA ILE A 61 0.64 -4.22 -8.63
C ILE A 61 1.31 -5.58 -8.86
N TRP A 62 2.15 -6.03 -7.91
CA TRP A 62 2.78 -7.35 -7.99
C TRP A 62 1.76 -8.48 -8.07
N GLY A 63 0.74 -8.47 -7.20
CA GLY A 63 -0.31 -9.49 -7.19
C GLY A 63 -1.07 -9.58 -8.53
N THR A 64 -1.34 -8.44 -9.15
CA THR A 64 -2.00 -8.38 -10.46
C THR A 64 -1.10 -8.91 -11.57
N ILE A 65 0.19 -8.57 -11.57
CA ILE A 65 1.17 -9.14 -12.51
C ILE A 65 1.30 -10.66 -12.30
N ALA A 66 1.32 -11.10 -11.05
CA ALA A 66 1.43 -12.51 -10.68
C ALA A 66 0.26 -13.34 -11.20
N VAL A 67 -0.96 -12.79 -11.27
CA VAL A 67 -2.09 -13.46 -11.95
C VAL A 67 -1.76 -13.70 -13.41
N GLY A 68 -1.26 -12.71 -14.11
CA GLY A 68 -0.86 -12.86 -15.52
C GLY A 68 0.24 -13.90 -15.74
N LEU A 69 1.08 -14.16 -14.73
CA LEU A 69 2.18 -15.12 -14.80
C LEU A 69 1.77 -16.54 -14.34
N PHE A 70 1.07 -16.65 -13.21
CA PHE A 70 0.86 -17.89 -12.44
C PHE A 70 -0.59 -18.40 -12.48
N ASP A 71 -1.50 -17.77 -13.23
CA ASP A 71 -2.85 -18.34 -13.44
C ASP A 71 -2.70 -19.74 -14.06
N TYR A 72 -3.33 -20.75 -13.43
CA TYR A 72 -3.19 -22.15 -13.88
C TYR A 72 -3.88 -22.44 -15.21
N LYS A 73 -4.73 -21.55 -15.74
CA LYS A 73 -5.42 -21.70 -17.02
C LYS A 73 -4.76 -20.89 -18.14
N ASP A 74 -4.58 -19.60 -17.88
CA ASP A 74 -4.21 -18.62 -18.89
C ASP A 74 -2.89 -17.89 -18.56
N GLY A 75 -2.20 -18.28 -17.49
CA GLY A 75 -0.91 -17.71 -17.07
C GLY A 75 0.22 -18.02 -18.03
N LEU A 76 1.16 -17.10 -18.12
CA LEU A 76 2.31 -17.23 -19.00
C LEU A 76 3.11 -18.53 -18.74
N PHE A 77 3.33 -18.88 -17.47
CA PHE A 77 4.11 -20.07 -17.09
C PHE A 77 3.36 -21.39 -17.31
N TYR A 78 2.04 -21.37 -17.45
CA TYR A 78 1.20 -22.53 -17.69
C TYR A 78 0.78 -22.68 -19.16
N GLY A 79 1.37 -21.86 -20.06
CA GLY A 79 1.17 -21.98 -21.50
C GLY A 79 0.03 -21.16 -22.09
N GLY A 80 -0.62 -20.28 -21.29
CA GLY A 80 -1.68 -19.38 -21.75
C GLY A 80 -1.21 -18.21 -22.62
N GLY A 81 0.10 -18.04 -22.78
CA GLY A 81 0.69 -17.00 -23.60
C GLY A 81 0.71 -15.63 -22.92
N VAL A 82 1.20 -14.61 -23.64
CA VAL A 82 1.40 -13.26 -23.11
C VAL A 82 0.13 -12.42 -23.05
N HIS A 83 -0.95 -12.87 -23.67
CA HIS A 83 -2.17 -12.06 -23.81
C HIS A 83 -2.80 -11.71 -22.44
N HIS A 84 -2.91 -12.70 -21.57
CA HIS A 84 -3.44 -12.50 -20.22
C HIS A 84 -2.58 -11.52 -19.40
N LEU A 85 -1.27 -11.66 -19.47
CA LEU A 85 -0.33 -10.73 -18.82
C LEU A 85 -0.49 -9.29 -19.33
N LEU A 86 -0.64 -9.10 -20.64
CA LEU A 86 -0.86 -7.77 -21.23
C LEU A 86 -2.16 -7.14 -20.75
N ILE A 87 -3.22 -7.92 -20.62
CA ILE A 87 -4.50 -7.44 -20.06
C ILE A 87 -4.31 -6.98 -18.61
N GLN A 88 -3.59 -7.74 -17.78
CA GLN A 88 -3.32 -7.37 -16.40
C GLN A 88 -2.49 -6.07 -16.32
N LEU A 89 -1.48 -5.92 -17.16
CA LEU A 89 -0.68 -4.69 -17.23
C LEU A 89 -1.53 -3.48 -17.67
N LEU A 90 -2.37 -3.65 -18.66
CA LEU A 90 -3.31 -2.61 -19.10
C LEU A 90 -4.27 -2.23 -17.96
N GLY A 91 -4.80 -3.21 -17.23
CA GLY A 91 -5.65 -2.99 -16.07
C GLY A 91 -4.95 -2.17 -14.99
N ILE A 92 -3.69 -2.49 -14.67
CA ILE A 92 -2.88 -1.73 -13.71
C ILE A 92 -2.75 -0.26 -14.16
N VAL A 93 -2.41 -0.02 -15.42
CA VAL A 93 -2.22 1.35 -15.93
C VAL A 93 -3.53 2.14 -15.89
N CYS A 94 -4.64 1.53 -16.29
CA CYS A 94 -5.96 2.18 -16.29
C CYS A 94 -6.41 2.51 -14.86
N ILE A 95 -6.31 1.55 -13.94
CA ILE A 95 -6.75 1.74 -12.54
C ILE A 95 -5.84 2.74 -11.82
N ALA A 96 -4.53 2.61 -11.96
CA ALA A 96 -3.59 3.54 -11.36
C ALA A 96 -3.77 4.98 -11.90
N GLY A 97 -3.91 5.12 -13.21
CA GLY A 97 -4.17 6.42 -13.84
C GLY A 97 -5.46 7.06 -13.34
N TRP A 98 -6.56 6.29 -13.31
CA TRP A 98 -7.84 6.74 -12.77
C TRP A 98 -7.72 7.18 -11.32
N THR A 99 -7.09 6.35 -10.47
CA THR A 99 -6.92 6.63 -9.04
C THR A 99 -6.08 7.89 -8.81
N ILE A 100 -4.96 8.03 -9.51
CA ILE A 100 -4.09 9.22 -9.39
C ILE A 100 -4.87 10.49 -9.75
N VAL A 101 -5.59 10.48 -10.87
CA VAL A 101 -6.34 11.66 -11.32
C VAL A 101 -7.45 11.99 -10.33
N THR A 102 -8.30 11.03 -9.98
CA THR A 102 -9.44 11.26 -9.09
C THR A 102 -9.00 11.67 -7.69
N MET A 103 -8.00 11.01 -7.11
CA MET A 103 -7.50 11.35 -5.78
C MET A 103 -6.78 12.70 -5.76
N THR A 104 -6.05 13.06 -6.81
CA THR A 104 -5.45 14.39 -6.93
C THR A 104 -6.52 15.48 -6.91
N ILE A 105 -7.62 15.29 -7.63
CA ILE A 105 -8.75 16.23 -7.62
C ILE A 105 -9.36 16.29 -6.22
N VAL A 106 -9.72 15.16 -5.64
CA VAL A 106 -10.37 15.09 -4.32
C VAL A 106 -9.51 15.77 -3.26
N PHE A 107 -8.23 15.39 -3.13
CA PHE A 107 -7.34 15.97 -2.14
C PHE A 107 -7.05 17.46 -2.38
N THR A 108 -7.01 17.89 -3.64
CA THR A 108 -6.86 19.33 -3.96
C THR A 108 -8.08 20.11 -3.50
N VAL A 109 -9.28 19.59 -3.72
CA VAL A 109 -10.53 20.22 -3.25
C VAL A 109 -10.57 20.24 -1.73
N LEU A 110 -10.31 19.13 -1.06
CA LEU A 110 -10.28 19.05 0.41
C LEU A 110 -9.28 20.02 1.02
N LYS A 111 -8.06 20.09 0.45
CA LYS A 111 -7.02 21.02 0.91
C LYS A 111 -7.44 22.48 0.81
N LYS A 112 -8.23 22.84 -0.21
CA LYS A 112 -8.71 24.22 -0.43
C LYS A 112 -9.94 24.59 0.36
N THR A 113 -10.74 23.60 0.77
CA THR A 113 -12.04 23.84 1.44
C THR A 113 -11.96 23.67 2.96
N ILE A 114 -11.53 22.50 3.41
CA ILE A 114 -11.55 22.09 4.83
C ILE A 114 -10.17 22.20 5.45
N GLY A 115 -9.10 22.04 4.63
CA GLY A 115 -7.75 21.79 5.10
C GLY A 115 -7.49 20.27 5.27
N LEU A 116 -6.23 19.88 5.16
CA LEU A 116 -5.80 18.48 5.31
C LEU A 116 -4.85 18.27 6.47
N ARG A 117 -4.37 19.33 7.08
CA ARG A 117 -3.46 19.28 8.23
C ARG A 117 -4.01 20.08 9.39
N VAL A 118 -3.81 19.56 10.55
CA VAL A 118 -3.99 20.28 11.80
C VAL A 118 -2.95 21.39 11.95
N SER A 119 -3.15 22.29 12.91
CA SER A 119 -2.17 23.34 13.17
C SER A 119 -0.84 22.75 13.64
N ALA A 120 0.26 23.45 13.41
CA ALA A 120 1.58 23.00 13.84
C ALA A 120 1.67 22.79 15.37
N GLN A 121 0.86 23.51 16.14
CA GLN A 121 0.79 23.37 17.58
C GLN A 121 0.10 22.07 17.97
N GLU A 122 -1.04 21.75 17.36
CA GLU A 122 -1.76 20.49 17.58
C GLU A 122 -0.92 19.28 17.13
N GLU A 123 -0.11 19.43 16.07
CA GLU A 123 0.79 18.38 15.60
C GLU A 123 1.89 18.07 16.63
N VAL A 124 2.37 19.07 17.39
CA VAL A 124 3.36 18.91 18.45
C VAL A 124 2.73 18.37 19.75
N GLU A 125 1.53 18.84 20.10
CA GLU A 125 0.80 18.42 21.31
C GLU A 125 0.20 17.00 21.16
N GLY A 126 0.01 16.54 19.92
CA GLY A 126 -0.61 15.26 19.60
C GLY A 126 -2.13 15.35 19.49
N LEU A 127 -2.69 14.52 18.61
CA LEU A 127 -4.12 14.52 18.31
C LEU A 127 -4.97 13.76 19.35
N ASP A 128 -4.35 12.96 20.20
CA ASP A 128 -5.04 12.16 21.20
C ASP A 128 -5.79 13.04 22.21
N SER A 129 -5.19 14.15 22.64
CA SER A 129 -5.81 15.08 23.57
C SER A 129 -6.81 16.00 22.89
N THR A 130 -6.52 16.49 21.69
CA THR A 130 -7.32 17.52 20.99
C THR A 130 -8.54 16.95 20.29
N GLU A 131 -8.42 15.77 19.65
CA GLU A 131 -9.53 15.15 18.90
C GLU A 131 -10.24 14.05 19.69
N HIS A 132 -9.52 13.30 20.53
CA HIS A 132 -10.09 12.15 21.25
C HIS A 132 -10.28 12.38 22.75
N GLY A 133 -9.79 13.49 23.30
CA GLY A 133 -9.89 13.80 24.73
C GLY A 133 -9.16 12.80 25.63
N LEU A 134 -8.18 12.10 25.08
CA LEU A 134 -7.38 11.11 25.81
C LEU A 134 -6.13 11.78 26.37
N GLU A 135 -5.86 11.57 27.67
CA GLU A 135 -4.62 12.03 28.33
C GLU A 135 -3.42 11.17 27.90
N SER A 136 -3.06 11.15 26.61
CA SER A 136 -1.98 10.34 26.03
C SER A 136 -2.29 8.83 25.95
N GLY A 137 -2.45 8.33 24.73
CA GLY A 137 -2.59 6.88 24.47
C GLY A 137 -1.31 6.08 24.77
N TYR A 138 -0.15 6.77 24.81
CA TYR A 138 1.19 6.18 25.04
C TYR A 138 2.03 7.06 25.99
N PRO A 139 1.85 6.93 27.29
CA PRO A 139 2.56 7.77 28.27
C PRO A 139 4.09 7.66 28.19
N ASP A 140 4.62 6.60 27.59
CA ASP A 140 6.06 6.39 27.45
C ASP A 140 6.70 7.19 26.28
N PHE A 141 5.88 7.76 25.40
CA PHE A 141 6.32 8.53 24.23
C PHE A 141 6.22 10.05 24.42
N VAL A 142 5.81 10.52 25.57
CA VAL A 142 5.84 11.96 25.84
C VAL A 142 7.29 12.41 25.95
N PRO A 143 7.80 13.29 25.06
CA PRO A 143 9.14 13.84 25.20
C PRO A 143 9.23 14.56 26.56
N ARG A 144 10.08 14.06 27.44
CA ARG A 144 10.22 14.55 28.83
C ARG A 144 10.80 15.96 28.95
N GLU A 145 11.09 16.64 27.86
CA GLU A 145 11.78 17.93 27.91
C GLU A 145 11.22 18.92 26.90
N LEU A 146 10.20 19.64 27.28
CA LEU A 146 10.02 21.03 26.86
C LEU A 146 9.69 21.84 28.12
N HIS A 147 10.73 22.06 28.93
CA HIS A 147 10.77 23.13 29.93
C HIS A 147 11.58 24.29 29.40
#